data_c5455f56fe2a98fb9a022af5c7c4adcf
#
_entry.id   c5455f56fe2a98fb9a022af5c7c4adcf
#
_cell.length_a   1.000
_cell.length_b   1.000
_cell.length_c   1.000
_cell.angle_alpha   90.00
_cell.angle_beta   90.00
_cell.angle_gamma   90.00
#
_symmetry.space_group_name_H-M   'P 1'
#
loop_
_entity.id
_entity.type
_entity.pdbx_description
1 polymer ?
#
loop_
_entity_poly.entity_id
_entity_poly.type
_entity_poly.pdbx_seq_one_letter_code
_entity_poly.pdbx_strand_id
1 'polypeptide(L)'
;MILLILALFATYLIFTNFSTGISSGEAVLHYDGKDFPLTSEEAEQMKKIFRFKFYDFGIGGCPYEEDISISFGDIVFAIATDGCYSAKEWDAERYIVFSRSEFEQIAALFKKYCGDTPIYLYCP
;
A
#
# COMPACT_ATOMS: atom_id res chain seq x y z
N MET A 1 -11.26 -32.65 -16.02
CA MET A 1 -10.76 -31.53 -16.86
C MET A 1 -11.41 -30.19 -16.53
N ILE A 2 -12.73 -30.12 -16.37
CA ILE A 2 -13.44 -28.88 -15.99
C ILE A 2 -12.96 -28.34 -14.65
N LEU A 3 -12.74 -29.17 -13.63
CA LEU A 3 -12.24 -28.78 -12.32
C LEU A 3 -10.85 -28.15 -12.39
N LEU A 4 -9.98 -28.66 -13.26
CA LEU A 4 -8.64 -28.10 -13.45
C LEU A 4 -8.71 -26.72 -14.09
N ILE A 5 -9.57 -26.52 -15.09
CA ILE A 5 -9.79 -25.23 -15.74
C ILE A 5 -10.33 -24.21 -14.75
N LEU A 6 -11.30 -24.59 -13.91
CA LEU A 6 -11.86 -23.73 -12.87
C LEU A 6 -10.80 -23.34 -11.83
N ALA A 7 -9.96 -24.30 -11.42
CA ALA A 7 -8.87 -24.04 -10.48
C ALA A 7 -7.83 -23.06 -11.06
N LEU A 8 -7.46 -23.22 -12.32
CA LEU A 8 -6.52 -22.32 -13.01
C LEU A 8 -7.12 -20.93 -13.18
N PHE A 9 -8.41 -20.83 -13.50
CA PHE A 9 -9.10 -19.54 -13.62
C PHE A 9 -9.20 -18.83 -12.27
N ALA A 10 -9.55 -19.56 -11.20
CA ALA A 10 -9.59 -19.00 -9.85
C ALA A 10 -8.20 -18.51 -9.40
N THR A 11 -7.15 -19.27 -9.68
CA THR A 11 -5.76 -18.87 -9.41
C THR A 11 -5.40 -17.60 -10.17
N TYR A 12 -5.76 -17.53 -11.44
CA TYR A 12 -5.54 -16.33 -12.27
C TYR A 12 -6.24 -15.11 -11.67
N LEU A 13 -7.51 -15.22 -11.27
CA LEU A 13 -8.25 -14.13 -10.64
C LEU A 13 -7.61 -13.66 -9.33
N ILE A 14 -7.13 -14.60 -8.51
CA ILE A 14 -6.44 -14.27 -7.27
C ILE A 14 -5.16 -13.48 -7.57
N PHE A 15 -4.32 -13.97 -8.49
CA PHE A 15 -3.07 -13.28 -8.82
C PHE A 15 -3.27 -11.90 -9.42
N THR A 16 -4.33 -11.68 -10.20
CA THR A 16 -4.60 -10.37 -10.81
C THR A 16 -5.20 -9.36 -9.85
N ASN A 17 -5.89 -9.82 -8.78
CA ASN A 17 -6.59 -8.96 -7.82
C ASN A 17 -5.92 -8.85 -6.45
N PHE A 18 -4.77 -9.49 -6.27
CA PHE A 18 -4.00 -9.44 -5.02
C PHE A 18 -2.74 -8.60 -5.20
N SER A 19 -2.30 -7.95 -4.11
CA SER A 19 -1.04 -7.24 -4.07
C SER A 19 0.13 -8.23 -3.88
N THR A 20 0.43 -9.01 -4.91
CA THR A 20 1.44 -10.08 -4.86
C THR A 20 2.84 -9.65 -5.27
N GLY A 21 2.97 -8.52 -5.98
CA GLY A 21 4.24 -8.05 -6.53
C GLY A 21 5.19 -7.41 -5.51
N ILE A 22 4.87 -7.47 -4.22
CA ILE A 22 5.60 -6.80 -3.14
C ILE A 22 6.59 -7.76 -2.46
N SER A 23 7.08 -8.76 -3.14
CA SER A 23 7.89 -9.82 -2.52
C SER A 23 9.40 -9.58 -2.58
N SER A 24 9.86 -8.65 -3.37
CA SER A 24 11.30 -8.42 -3.58
C SER A 24 11.60 -6.93 -3.65
N GLY A 25 12.84 -6.59 -3.30
CA GLY A 25 13.34 -5.24 -3.40
C GLY A 25 13.27 -4.45 -2.10
N GLU A 26 13.86 -3.28 -2.14
CA GLU A 26 13.92 -2.36 -1.03
C GLU A 26 12.62 -1.55 -0.94
N ALA A 27 12.21 -1.21 0.27
CA ALA A 27 11.10 -0.32 0.51
C ALA A 27 11.64 1.08 0.79
N VAL A 28 10.99 2.08 0.19
CA VAL A 28 11.39 3.49 0.32
C VAL A 28 10.14 4.31 0.65
N LEU A 29 10.25 5.16 1.67
CA LEU A 29 9.23 6.13 2.00
C LEU A 29 9.53 7.43 1.27
N HIS A 30 8.53 8.01 0.60
CA HIS A 30 8.65 9.27 -0.12
C HIS A 30 7.80 10.33 0.56
N TYR A 31 8.40 11.49 0.83
CA TYR A 31 7.71 12.61 1.42
C TYR A 31 8.36 13.91 0.99
N ASP A 32 7.54 14.81 0.43
CA ASP A 32 7.95 16.18 0.06
C ASP A 32 9.22 16.19 -0.81
N GLY A 33 9.27 15.32 -1.81
CA GLY A 33 10.39 15.21 -2.73
C GLY A 33 11.64 14.54 -2.16
N LYS A 34 11.56 14.02 -0.93
CA LYS A 34 12.66 13.32 -0.27
C LYS A 34 12.40 11.83 -0.23
N ASP A 35 13.45 11.04 -0.34
CA ASP A 35 13.41 9.59 -0.29
C ASP A 35 14.09 9.09 0.98
N PHE A 36 13.39 8.27 1.74
CA PHE A 36 13.88 7.67 2.97
C PHE A 36 13.89 6.14 2.84
N PRO A 37 15.06 5.54 2.53
CA PRO A 37 15.15 4.10 2.51
C PRO A 37 14.81 3.51 3.88
N LEU A 38 13.91 2.52 3.90
CA LEU A 38 13.52 1.86 5.14
C LEU A 38 14.57 0.86 5.57
N THR A 39 14.69 0.65 6.88
CA THR A 39 15.51 -0.44 7.41
C THR A 39 14.92 -1.78 7.01
N SER A 40 15.71 -2.86 7.13
CA SER A 40 15.22 -4.21 6.81
C SER A 40 13.99 -4.59 7.64
N GLU A 41 13.97 -4.23 8.91
CA GLU A 41 12.82 -4.50 9.80
C GLU A 41 11.57 -3.70 9.38
N GLU A 42 11.75 -2.42 9.09
CA GLU A 42 10.66 -1.56 8.63
C GLU A 42 10.12 -2.01 7.28
N ALA A 43 11.00 -2.38 6.37
CA ALA A 43 10.60 -2.90 5.06
C ALA A 43 9.79 -4.18 5.19
N GLU A 44 10.21 -5.11 6.04
CA GLU A 44 9.46 -6.34 6.29
C GLU A 44 8.11 -6.06 6.96
N GLN A 45 8.05 -5.13 7.89
CA GLN A 45 6.79 -4.70 8.52
C GLN A 45 5.83 -4.14 7.48
N MET A 46 6.29 -3.26 6.61
CA MET A 46 5.46 -2.66 5.56
C MET A 46 5.04 -3.70 4.52
N LYS A 47 5.94 -4.61 4.13
CA LYS A 47 5.57 -5.70 3.22
C LYS A 47 4.45 -6.57 3.77
N LYS A 48 4.46 -6.87 5.06
CA LYS A 48 3.38 -7.64 5.71
C LYS A 48 2.05 -6.90 5.65
N ILE A 49 2.06 -5.58 5.77
CA ILE A 49 0.85 -4.77 5.72
C ILE A 49 0.31 -4.66 4.28
N PHE A 50 1.18 -4.44 3.31
CA PHE A 50 0.76 -4.17 1.92
C PHE A 50 0.54 -5.43 1.09
N ARG A 51 1.20 -6.53 1.43
CA ARG A 51 1.16 -7.78 0.64
C ARG A 51 -0.10 -8.57 0.92
N PHE A 52 -0.58 -9.30 -0.10
CA PHE A 52 -1.73 -10.20 -0.04
C PHE A 52 -3.05 -9.50 0.31
N LYS A 53 -3.23 -8.30 -0.17
CA LYS A 53 -4.50 -7.58 -0.07
C LYS A 53 -5.22 -7.61 -1.40
N PHE A 54 -6.54 -7.76 -1.37
CA PHE A 54 -7.35 -7.63 -2.57
C PHE A 54 -7.44 -6.16 -2.97
N TYR A 55 -7.32 -5.91 -4.27
CA TYR A 55 -7.52 -4.57 -4.79
C TYR A 55 -9.00 -4.21 -4.82
N ASP A 56 -9.30 -3.00 -4.41
CA ASP A 56 -10.62 -2.40 -4.52
C ASP A 56 -10.58 -1.35 -5.64
N PHE A 57 -11.53 -1.41 -6.54
CA PHE A 57 -11.61 -0.49 -7.68
C PHE A 57 -12.66 0.60 -7.48
N GLY A 58 -13.41 0.58 -6.35
CA GLY A 58 -14.52 1.47 -6.07
C GLY A 58 -14.20 2.66 -5.16
N ILE A 59 -12.98 2.77 -4.63
CA ILE A 59 -12.61 3.82 -3.69
C ILE A 59 -11.94 4.96 -4.47
N GLY A 60 -12.71 5.89 -5.01
CA GLY A 60 -12.17 6.95 -5.84
C GLY A 60 -12.18 8.36 -5.25
N GLY A 61 -12.60 8.53 -3.98
CA GLY A 61 -12.85 9.85 -3.41
C GLY A 61 -11.83 10.40 -2.44
N CYS A 62 -10.80 9.63 -2.08
CA CYS A 62 -9.80 10.08 -1.11
C CYS A 62 -8.65 10.82 -1.81
N PRO A 63 -8.04 11.82 -1.15
CA PRO A 63 -6.87 12.48 -1.70
C PRO A 63 -5.63 11.59 -1.60
N TYR A 64 -4.99 11.38 -2.74
CA TYR A 64 -3.73 10.63 -2.86
C TYR A 64 -2.71 11.48 -3.57
N GLU A 65 -1.51 11.59 -3.02
CA GLU A 65 -0.42 12.35 -3.61
C GLU A 65 0.82 11.46 -3.74
N GLU A 66 1.50 11.52 -4.88
CA GLU A 66 2.67 10.70 -5.14
C GLU A 66 3.81 10.96 -4.16
N ASP A 67 3.93 12.20 -3.67
CA ASP A 67 4.97 12.58 -2.70
C ASP A 67 4.64 12.21 -1.25
N ILE A 68 3.54 11.50 -1.02
CA ILE A 68 3.19 10.87 0.26
C ILE A 68 2.95 9.40 -0.01
N SER A 69 4.03 8.65 -0.14
CA SER A 69 3.95 7.27 -0.64
C SER A 69 5.02 6.37 -0.05
N ILE A 70 4.80 5.07 -0.21
CA ILE A 70 5.81 4.03 0.05
C ILE A 70 5.93 3.20 -1.24
N SER A 71 7.15 3.01 -1.70
CA SER A 71 7.43 2.18 -2.87
C SER A 71 8.11 0.87 -2.48
N PHE A 72 7.78 -0.17 -3.23
CA PHE A 72 8.37 -1.50 -3.14
C PHE A 72 8.88 -1.86 -4.54
N GLY A 73 10.16 -1.57 -4.81
CA GLY A 73 10.66 -1.65 -6.18
C GLY A 73 9.95 -0.66 -7.08
N ASP A 74 9.33 -1.15 -8.14
CA ASP A 74 8.62 -0.30 -9.12
C ASP A 74 7.17 0.00 -8.74
N ILE A 75 6.67 -0.60 -7.65
CA ILE A 75 5.29 -0.41 -7.20
C ILE A 75 5.25 0.71 -6.18
N VAL A 76 4.45 1.74 -6.45
CA VAL A 76 4.28 2.91 -5.58
C VAL A 76 2.86 2.93 -5.03
N PHE A 77 2.74 3.03 -3.70
CA PHE A 77 1.45 3.20 -3.03
C PHE A 77 1.38 4.58 -2.39
N ALA A 78 0.54 5.44 -2.94
CA ALA A 78 0.22 6.72 -2.34
C ALA A 78 -0.77 6.52 -1.19
N ILE A 79 -0.48 7.11 -0.04
CA ILE A 79 -1.26 6.92 1.18
C ILE A 79 -2.36 7.97 1.26
N ALA A 80 -3.57 7.58 1.61
CA ALA A 80 -4.68 8.51 1.80
C ALA A 80 -4.38 9.48 2.95
N THR A 81 -4.61 10.77 2.73
CA THR A 81 -4.26 11.83 3.68
C THR A 81 -5.44 12.35 4.49
N ASP A 82 -6.66 11.89 4.20
CA ASP A 82 -7.90 12.38 4.82
C ASP A 82 -8.48 11.49 5.91
N GLY A 83 -7.73 10.49 6.37
CA GLY A 83 -8.19 9.54 7.38
C GLY A 83 -8.85 8.29 6.82
N CYS A 84 -8.98 8.15 5.51
CA CYS A 84 -9.37 6.89 4.88
C CYS A 84 -8.23 5.89 5.02
N TYR A 85 -8.47 4.72 5.58
CA TYR A 85 -7.45 3.71 5.79
C TYR A 85 -7.16 2.97 4.49
N SER A 86 -6.55 3.67 3.54
CA SER A 86 -6.34 3.14 2.19
C SER A 86 -5.09 3.70 1.53
N ALA A 87 -4.64 3.02 0.50
CA ALA A 87 -3.58 3.49 -0.39
C ALA A 87 -3.96 3.19 -1.84
N LYS A 88 -3.50 4.05 -2.73
CA LYS A 88 -3.65 3.89 -4.16
C LYS A 88 -2.34 3.38 -4.76
N GLU A 89 -2.40 2.29 -5.51
CA GLU A 89 -1.29 1.91 -6.39
C GLU A 89 -1.24 2.91 -7.54
N TRP A 90 -0.21 3.73 -7.58
CA TRP A 90 -0.20 4.98 -8.35
C TRP A 90 -0.45 4.78 -9.84
N ASP A 91 0.24 3.84 -10.44
CA ASP A 91 0.17 3.64 -11.89
C ASP A 91 -1.03 2.79 -12.37
N ALA A 92 -1.63 2.04 -11.48
CA ALA A 92 -2.67 1.07 -11.84
C ALA A 92 -4.08 1.53 -11.46
N GLU A 93 -4.24 2.64 -10.78
CA GLU A 93 -5.53 3.19 -10.31
C GLU A 93 -6.39 2.17 -9.56
N ARG A 94 -5.76 1.38 -8.71
CA ARG A 94 -6.43 0.42 -7.85
C ARG A 94 -5.99 0.63 -6.40
N TYR A 95 -6.83 0.22 -5.46
CA TYR A 95 -6.71 0.64 -4.07
C TYR A 95 -6.63 -0.57 -3.16
N ILE A 96 -5.91 -0.44 -2.06
CA ILE A 96 -5.93 -1.42 -0.98
C ILE A 96 -6.41 -0.74 0.30
N VAL A 97 -7.09 -1.49 1.15
CA VAL A 97 -7.68 -0.99 2.40
C VAL A 97 -6.97 -1.64 3.57
N PHE A 98 -6.69 -0.84 4.58
CA PHE A 98 -6.00 -1.27 5.79
C PHE A 98 -6.94 -1.34 6.98
N SER A 99 -6.59 -2.16 7.97
CA SER A 99 -7.16 -2.04 9.30
C SER A 99 -6.64 -0.75 9.95
N ARG A 100 -7.31 -0.30 10.99
CA ARG A 100 -6.85 0.85 11.78
C ARG A 100 -5.44 0.62 12.32
N SER A 101 -5.16 -0.55 12.87
CA SER A 101 -3.85 -0.90 13.40
C SER A 101 -2.76 -0.86 12.33
N GLU A 102 -3.03 -1.36 11.14
CA GLU A 102 -2.10 -1.30 10.02
C GLU A 102 -1.82 0.14 9.61
N PHE A 103 -2.86 0.96 9.52
CA PHE A 103 -2.73 2.36 9.12
C PHE A 103 -1.98 3.18 10.18
N GLU A 104 -2.19 2.91 11.46
CA GLU A 104 -1.43 3.52 12.55
C GLU A 104 0.07 3.23 12.45
N GLN A 105 0.43 2.02 12.04
CA GLN A 105 1.84 1.64 11.82
C GLN A 105 2.44 2.42 10.65
N ILE A 106 1.69 2.60 9.56
CA ILE A 106 2.11 3.41 8.42
C ILE A 106 2.32 4.86 8.85
N ALA A 107 1.35 5.44 9.56
CA ALA A 107 1.43 6.81 10.03
C ALA A 107 2.60 7.03 11.01
N ALA A 108 2.88 6.08 11.88
CA ALA A 108 4.01 6.12 12.79
C ALA A 108 5.35 6.17 12.04
N LEU A 109 5.44 5.46 10.92
CA LEU A 109 6.63 5.45 10.08
C LEU A 109 6.86 6.82 9.44
N PHE A 110 5.81 7.43 8.90
CA PHE A 110 5.89 8.80 8.37
C PHE A 110 6.30 9.81 9.46
N LYS A 111 5.74 9.70 10.64
CA LYS A 111 6.11 10.56 11.77
C LYS A 111 7.58 10.41 12.14
N LYS A 112 8.10 9.19 12.14
CA LYS A 112 9.52 8.90 12.46
C LYS A 112 10.46 9.60 11.49
N TYR A 113 10.18 9.55 10.19
CA TYR A 113 11.08 10.09 9.16
C TYR A 113 10.84 11.55 8.83
N CYS A 114 9.60 12.03 8.99
CA CYS A 114 9.20 13.37 8.54
C CYS A 114 8.98 14.36 9.68
N GLY A 115 9.01 13.91 10.94
CA GLY A 115 8.78 14.74 12.12
C GLY A 115 7.30 14.95 12.41
N ASP A 116 6.53 15.37 11.40
CA ASP A 116 5.08 15.48 11.47
C ASP A 116 4.46 14.43 10.53
N THR A 117 3.24 13.99 10.85
CA THR A 117 2.53 13.10 9.95
C THR A 117 1.56 13.90 9.08
N PRO A 118 1.67 13.78 7.74
CA PRO A 118 0.68 14.37 6.84
C PRO A 118 -0.61 13.54 6.79
N ILE A 119 -0.68 12.47 7.56
CA ILE A 119 -1.75 11.47 7.49
C ILE A 119 -2.62 11.59 8.71
N TYR A 120 -3.91 11.83 8.52
CA TYR A 120 -4.88 11.82 9.60
C TYR A 120 -5.28 10.40 9.96
N LEU A 121 -5.24 10.08 11.25
CA LEU A 121 -5.56 8.73 11.74
C LEU A 121 -7.07 8.49 11.93
N TYR A 122 -7.86 9.53 11.86
CA TYR A 122 -9.30 9.45 12.12
C TYR A 122 -10.07 9.98 10.91
N CYS A 123 -10.98 9.15 10.44
CA CYS A 123 -11.93 9.59 9.43
C CYS A 123 -12.88 10.62 10.10
N PRO A 124 -13.00 11.83 9.58
CA PRO A 124 -13.90 12.84 10.15
C PRO A 124 -15.38 12.45 10.00
#